data_2d856365abd19ca98ee3b38f3de9d363
#
_entry.id   2d856365abd19ca98ee3b38f3de9d363
#
_cell.length_a   1.000
_cell.length_b   1.000
_cell.length_c   1.000
_cell.angle_alpha   90.00
_cell.angle_beta   90.00
_cell.angle_gamma   90.00
#
_symmetry.space_group_name_H-M   'P 1'
#
loop_
_entity.id
_entity.type
_entity.pdbx_description
1 polymer ?
#
loop_
_entity_poly.entity_id
_entity_poly.type
_entity_poly.pdbx_seq_one_letter_code
_entity_poly.pdbx_strand_id
1 'polypeptide(L)'
;NCNSPLKAKGTTTEVQNYGNQSYGNITLKQATAYSSNTGYIQVAEAIGNDKIMSLVKKLGIDPAKDNIEDVPVMTLGTGSISPLEMASAYATFANGGYYRQPIAITEIDSRTGSVLYQHTDNPTQVLTEGEAAAVTDVLSGVMQGSGTGAAGALSVNQPYAGKTGTTDNTTNLWFCGFTPQLA
;
A
#
# COMPACT_ATOMS: atom_id res chain seq x y z
N ASN A 1 9.83 16.98 -9.63
CA ASN A 1 9.10 17.22 -10.86
C ASN A 1 8.55 15.89 -11.38
N CYS A 2 7.24 15.80 -11.60
CA CYS A 2 6.53 14.58 -11.98
C CYS A 2 6.17 14.54 -13.48
N ASN A 3 7.03 15.08 -14.33
CA ASN A 3 6.86 14.99 -15.78
C ASN A 3 7.26 13.62 -16.32
N SER A 4 6.67 13.25 -17.44
CA SER A 4 6.91 11.98 -18.15
C SER A 4 7.60 12.27 -19.49
N PRO A 5 8.53 11.44 -19.96
CA PRO A 5 9.12 10.31 -19.24
C PRO A 5 10.21 10.72 -18.24
N LEU A 6 10.54 9.81 -17.30
CA LEU A 6 11.63 9.93 -16.36
C LEU A 6 12.57 8.74 -16.50
N LYS A 7 13.87 8.98 -16.57
CA LYS A 7 14.87 7.91 -16.51
C LYS A 7 15.26 7.69 -15.04
N ALA A 8 14.96 6.52 -14.51
CA ALA A 8 15.34 6.14 -13.15
C ALA A 8 16.87 5.95 -13.05
N LYS A 9 17.45 6.34 -11.90
CA LYS A 9 18.87 6.19 -11.64
C LYS A 9 19.29 4.72 -11.69
N GLY A 10 20.44 4.46 -12.29
CA GLY A 10 21.01 3.11 -12.36
C GLY A 10 20.31 2.17 -13.35
N THR A 11 19.33 2.64 -14.12
CA THR A 11 18.64 1.85 -15.14
C THR A 11 18.69 2.52 -16.52
N THR A 12 18.44 1.75 -17.56
CA THR A 12 18.21 2.26 -18.91
C THR A 12 16.72 2.46 -19.20
N THR A 13 15.87 2.01 -18.32
CA THR A 13 14.41 2.02 -18.49
C THR A 13 13.85 3.43 -18.23
N GLU A 14 13.06 3.92 -19.15
CA GLU A 14 12.25 5.11 -18.97
C GLU A 14 10.92 4.74 -18.30
N VAL A 15 10.60 5.47 -17.23
CA VAL A 15 9.32 5.34 -16.53
C VAL A 15 8.38 6.43 -17.02
N GLN A 16 7.16 6.04 -17.34
CA GLN A 16 6.12 6.96 -17.80
C GLN A 16 4.94 6.96 -16.82
N ASN A 17 4.29 8.11 -16.67
CA ASN A 17 2.98 8.17 -16.05
C ASN A 17 1.92 7.61 -17.03
N TYR A 18 0.79 7.16 -16.50
CA TYR A 18 -0.32 6.67 -17.32
C TYR A 18 -0.69 7.73 -18.39
N GLY A 19 -0.86 7.28 -19.63
CA GLY A 19 -1.13 8.16 -20.77
C GLY A 19 -0.01 9.20 -21.06
N ASN A 20 1.20 8.94 -20.61
CA ASN A 20 2.36 9.83 -20.73
C ASN A 20 2.14 11.26 -20.17
N GLN A 21 1.29 11.36 -19.15
CA GLN A 21 0.92 12.64 -18.55
C GLN A 21 2.10 13.27 -17.80
N SER A 22 2.18 14.60 -17.87
CA SER A 22 3.17 15.41 -17.16
C SER A 22 2.47 16.32 -16.16
N TYR A 23 2.84 16.19 -14.87
CA TYR A 23 2.18 16.88 -13.76
C TYR A 23 2.98 18.10 -13.24
N GLY A 24 4.19 18.30 -13.72
CA GLY A 24 5.07 19.39 -13.21
C GLY A 24 5.48 19.19 -11.77
N ASN A 25 5.59 20.27 -11.03
CA ASN A 25 5.91 20.26 -9.60
C ASN A 25 4.61 20.14 -8.80
N ILE A 26 4.40 19.00 -8.21
CA ILE A 26 3.24 18.69 -7.36
C ILE A 26 3.70 18.17 -6.00
N THR A 27 2.82 18.23 -5.00
CA THR A 27 3.06 17.66 -3.68
C THR A 27 3.03 16.13 -3.73
N LEU A 28 3.61 15.45 -2.73
CA LEU A 28 3.54 13.99 -2.62
C LEU A 28 2.08 13.50 -2.51
N LYS A 29 1.23 14.23 -1.78
CA LYS A 29 -0.21 13.93 -1.70
C LYS A 29 -0.88 13.94 -3.07
N GLN A 30 -0.60 14.94 -3.90
CA GLN A 30 -1.10 14.99 -5.28
C GLN A 30 -0.50 13.88 -6.17
N ALA A 31 0.81 13.59 -6.02
CA ALA A 31 1.46 12.51 -6.75
C ALA A 31 0.82 11.14 -6.42
N THR A 32 0.41 10.93 -5.16
CA THR A 32 -0.32 9.74 -4.73
C THR A 32 -1.74 9.70 -5.32
N ALA A 33 -2.47 10.82 -5.24
CA ALA A 33 -3.83 10.93 -5.77
C ALA A 33 -3.90 10.66 -7.29
N TYR A 34 -2.92 11.16 -8.03
CA TYR A 34 -2.80 10.95 -9.48
C TYR A 34 -2.09 9.65 -9.87
N SER A 35 -1.60 8.90 -8.89
CA SER A 35 -0.79 7.69 -9.13
C SER A 35 0.43 7.94 -10.02
N SER A 36 1.20 9.02 -9.72
CA SER A 36 2.34 9.41 -10.53
C SER A 36 3.50 8.44 -10.39
N ASN A 37 3.78 7.65 -11.43
CA ASN A 37 4.93 6.75 -11.48
C ASN A 37 6.24 7.52 -11.35
N THR A 38 6.41 8.59 -12.12
CA THR A 38 7.64 9.41 -12.11
C THR A 38 7.87 10.10 -10.78
N GLY A 39 6.80 10.45 -10.05
CA GLY A 39 6.89 10.99 -8.70
C GLY A 39 7.42 9.95 -7.70
N TYR A 40 6.87 8.75 -7.74
CA TYR A 40 7.23 7.69 -6.78
C TYR A 40 8.62 7.10 -7.02
N ILE A 41 9.10 7.01 -8.25
CA ILE A 41 10.50 6.64 -8.53
C ILE A 41 11.47 7.63 -7.86
N GLN A 42 11.23 8.94 -7.96
CA GLN A 42 12.08 9.94 -7.30
C GLN A 42 12.01 9.82 -5.76
N VAL A 43 10.86 9.49 -5.21
CA VAL A 43 10.72 9.23 -3.76
C VAL A 43 11.52 8.00 -3.35
N ALA A 44 11.46 6.90 -4.11
CA ALA A 44 12.24 5.70 -3.85
C ALA A 44 13.75 5.98 -3.89
N GLU A 45 14.20 6.71 -4.90
CA GLU A 45 15.60 7.11 -5.04
C GLU A 45 16.09 8.01 -3.89
N ALA A 46 15.21 8.84 -3.34
CA ALA A 46 15.53 9.73 -2.22
C ALA A 46 15.55 9.02 -0.87
N ILE A 47 14.66 8.04 -0.67
CA ILE A 47 14.55 7.27 0.59
C ILE A 47 15.62 6.18 0.65
N GLY A 48 15.88 5.50 -0.46
CA GLY A 48 16.69 4.29 -0.59
C GLY A 48 15.86 3.01 -0.50
N ASN A 49 16.18 2.08 -1.39
CA ASN A 49 15.44 0.82 -1.52
C ASN A 49 15.50 -0.04 -0.25
N ASP A 50 16.64 -0.04 0.44
CA ASP A 50 16.86 -0.78 1.69
C ASP A 50 15.83 -0.44 2.77
N LYS A 51 15.49 0.84 2.92
CA LYS A 51 14.48 1.30 3.88
C LYS A 51 13.07 0.89 3.47
N ILE A 52 12.78 0.97 2.17
CA ILE A 52 11.49 0.54 1.63
C ILE A 52 11.31 -0.96 1.84
N MET A 53 12.31 -1.77 1.48
CA MET A 53 12.30 -3.22 1.67
C MET A 53 12.19 -3.62 3.15
N SER A 54 12.85 -2.88 4.04
CA SER A 54 12.72 -3.08 5.49
C SER A 54 11.30 -2.84 5.99
N LEU A 55 10.64 -1.78 5.51
CA LEU A 55 9.25 -1.49 5.88
C LEU A 55 8.29 -2.53 5.31
N VAL A 56 8.46 -2.94 4.07
CA VAL A 56 7.66 -3.98 3.40
C VAL A 56 7.68 -5.28 4.22
N LYS A 57 8.87 -5.72 4.68
CA LYS A 57 9.00 -6.89 5.57
C LYS A 57 8.26 -6.72 6.90
N LYS A 58 8.34 -5.55 7.52
CA LYS A 58 7.63 -5.26 8.78
C LYS A 58 6.10 -5.27 8.61
N LEU A 59 5.61 -4.99 7.41
CA LEU A 59 4.19 -5.07 7.05
C LEU A 59 3.72 -6.50 6.69
N GLY A 60 4.60 -7.50 6.90
CA GLY A 60 4.27 -8.92 6.73
C GLY A 60 4.40 -9.45 5.31
N ILE A 61 5.02 -8.70 4.40
CA ILE A 61 5.29 -9.09 3.01
C ILE A 61 6.71 -9.61 2.91
N ASP A 62 6.92 -10.79 2.32
CA ASP A 62 8.24 -11.38 2.11
C ASP A 62 8.74 -11.07 0.70
N PRO A 63 9.71 -10.15 0.52
CA PRO A 63 10.20 -9.76 -0.79
C PRO A 63 10.74 -10.92 -1.63
N ALA A 64 11.34 -11.93 -0.99
CA ALA A 64 11.91 -13.08 -1.71
C ALA A 64 10.81 -14.01 -2.24
N LYS A 65 9.78 -14.29 -1.42
CA LYS A 65 8.61 -15.08 -1.79
C LYS A 65 7.76 -14.37 -2.86
N ASP A 66 7.60 -13.06 -2.72
CA ASP A 66 6.67 -12.26 -3.51
C ASP A 66 7.35 -11.62 -4.73
N ASN A 67 8.57 -12.06 -5.06
CA ASN A 67 9.35 -11.61 -6.22
C ASN A 67 9.50 -10.09 -6.31
N ILE A 68 9.76 -9.42 -5.17
CA ILE A 68 10.02 -7.99 -5.13
C ILE A 68 11.52 -7.76 -5.33
N GLU A 69 11.89 -7.23 -6.49
CA GLU A 69 13.28 -6.92 -6.81
C GLU A 69 13.74 -5.63 -6.09
N ASP A 70 15.02 -5.60 -5.70
CA ASP A 70 15.64 -4.43 -5.05
C ASP A 70 16.05 -3.36 -6.08
N VAL A 71 15.06 -2.77 -6.73
CA VAL A 71 15.21 -1.71 -7.73
C VAL A 71 14.17 -0.61 -7.48
N PRO A 72 14.43 0.66 -7.83
CA PRO A 72 13.47 1.76 -7.57
C PRO A 72 12.06 1.51 -8.14
N VAL A 73 11.95 0.73 -9.22
CA VAL A 73 10.67 0.40 -9.89
C VAL A 73 9.76 -0.45 -9.00
N MET A 74 10.28 -1.13 -7.96
CA MET A 74 9.45 -1.89 -7.00
C MET A 74 8.34 -1.04 -6.37
N THR A 75 8.55 0.26 -6.21
CA THR A 75 7.54 1.18 -5.66
C THR A 75 6.29 1.32 -6.52
N LEU A 76 6.35 0.86 -7.76
CA LEU A 76 5.21 0.85 -8.69
C LEU A 76 4.41 -0.46 -8.61
N GLY A 77 4.82 -1.41 -7.76
CA GLY A 77 4.08 -2.65 -7.52
C GLY A 77 4.44 -3.79 -8.46
N THR A 78 5.74 -4.05 -8.66
CA THR A 78 6.23 -5.15 -9.52
C THR A 78 6.18 -6.53 -8.87
N GLY A 79 5.92 -6.64 -7.57
CA GLY A 79 5.85 -7.90 -6.84
C GLY A 79 4.55 -8.68 -7.05
N SER A 80 4.59 -9.98 -6.71
CA SER A 80 3.45 -10.91 -6.80
C SER A 80 2.85 -11.18 -5.42
N ILE A 81 2.29 -10.15 -4.79
CA ILE A 81 1.78 -10.17 -3.41
C ILE A 81 0.38 -10.76 -3.37
N SER A 82 0.07 -11.61 -2.39
CA SER A 82 -1.28 -12.15 -2.23
C SER A 82 -2.27 -11.10 -1.70
N PRO A 83 -3.59 -11.23 -2.00
CA PRO A 83 -4.62 -10.36 -1.45
C PRO A 83 -4.63 -10.34 0.09
N LEU A 84 -4.34 -11.46 0.75
CA LEU A 84 -4.30 -11.54 2.21
C LEU A 84 -3.15 -10.71 2.80
N GLU A 85 -1.95 -10.82 2.23
CA GLU A 85 -0.79 -10.03 2.66
C GLU A 85 -1.02 -8.54 2.43
N MET A 86 -1.60 -8.17 1.30
CA MET A 86 -1.92 -6.77 1.00
C MET A 86 -3.00 -6.22 1.94
N ALA A 87 -4.08 -6.97 2.21
CA ALA A 87 -5.11 -6.57 3.18
C ALA A 87 -4.51 -6.39 4.59
N SER A 88 -3.62 -7.30 5.02
CA SER A 88 -2.94 -7.20 6.31
C SER A 88 -2.03 -5.97 6.40
N ALA A 89 -1.30 -5.64 5.33
CA ALA A 89 -0.48 -4.45 5.26
C ALA A 89 -1.33 -3.17 5.37
N TYR A 90 -2.45 -3.10 4.65
CA TYR A 90 -3.38 -1.96 4.73
C TYR A 90 -4.12 -1.87 6.07
N ALA A 91 -4.44 -3.02 6.70
CA ALA A 91 -4.98 -3.06 8.05
C ALA A 91 -4.03 -2.43 9.08
N THR A 92 -2.71 -2.51 8.85
CA THR A 92 -1.72 -1.84 9.71
C THR A 92 -1.88 -0.32 9.69
N PHE A 93 -2.20 0.28 8.54
CA PHE A 93 -2.50 1.71 8.47
C PHE A 93 -3.83 2.04 9.17
N ALA A 94 -4.86 1.21 8.98
CA ALA A 94 -6.18 1.41 9.56
C ALA A 94 -6.17 1.39 11.10
N ASN A 95 -5.29 0.59 11.70
CA ASN A 95 -5.25 0.38 13.16
C ASN A 95 -4.14 1.16 13.88
N GLY A 96 -3.67 2.26 13.30
CA GLY A 96 -2.70 3.15 13.96
C GLY A 96 -1.25 2.67 13.91
N GLY A 97 -0.89 1.81 12.96
CA GLY A 97 0.49 1.39 12.71
C GLY A 97 0.89 0.06 13.36
N TYR A 98 -0.07 -0.71 13.88
CA TYR A 98 0.20 -2.02 14.48
C TYR A 98 -0.08 -3.15 13.48
N TYR A 99 0.96 -3.85 13.08
CA TYR A 99 0.85 -5.06 12.28
C TYR A 99 0.36 -6.23 13.13
N ARG A 100 -0.61 -6.99 12.59
CA ARG A 100 -1.08 -8.27 13.14
C ARG A 100 -0.99 -9.34 12.06
N GLN A 101 -0.40 -10.47 12.42
CA GLN A 101 -0.39 -11.61 11.51
C GLN A 101 -1.82 -12.11 11.29
N PRO A 102 -2.23 -12.33 10.03
CA PRO A 102 -3.54 -12.92 9.75
C PRO A 102 -3.71 -14.28 10.43
N ILE A 103 -4.86 -14.48 11.04
CA ILE A 103 -5.24 -15.74 11.70
C ILE A 103 -6.59 -16.24 11.18
N ALA A 104 -6.75 -17.55 11.10
CA ALA A 104 -8.00 -18.17 10.68
C ALA A 104 -8.84 -18.71 11.85
N ILE A 105 -8.21 -18.96 13.00
CA ILE A 105 -8.85 -19.59 14.16
C ILE A 105 -8.55 -18.73 15.38
N THR A 106 -9.60 -18.22 16.01
CA THR A 106 -9.50 -17.43 17.25
C THR A 106 -9.64 -18.29 18.49
N GLU A 107 -10.48 -19.34 18.43
CA GLU A 107 -10.75 -20.22 19.55
C GLU A 107 -11.11 -21.63 19.06
N ILE A 108 -10.75 -22.65 19.82
CA ILE A 108 -11.17 -24.06 19.62
C ILE A 108 -11.69 -24.59 20.94
N ASP A 109 -12.94 -25.03 20.94
CA ASP A 109 -13.56 -25.65 22.09
C ASP A 109 -13.69 -27.18 21.93
N SER A 110 -13.63 -27.89 23.08
CA SER A 110 -13.99 -29.27 23.12
C SER A 110 -15.50 -29.42 22.98
N ARG A 111 -15.96 -30.67 22.70
CA ARG A 111 -17.40 -30.98 22.66
C ARG A 111 -18.12 -30.76 24.01
N THR A 112 -17.37 -30.69 25.10
CA THR A 112 -17.88 -30.46 26.47
C THR A 112 -17.80 -29.00 26.90
N GLY A 113 -17.39 -28.07 25.99
CA GLY A 113 -17.33 -26.63 26.24
C GLY A 113 -16.01 -26.15 26.92
N SER A 114 -15.01 -27.03 27.02
CA SER A 114 -13.68 -26.57 27.51
C SER A 114 -12.88 -25.98 26.39
N VAL A 115 -12.30 -24.79 26.61
CA VAL A 115 -11.39 -24.13 25.65
C VAL A 115 -10.12 -24.98 25.50
N LEU A 116 -9.84 -25.42 24.28
CA LEU A 116 -8.63 -26.18 23.90
C LEU A 116 -7.53 -25.28 23.36
N TYR A 117 -7.92 -24.22 22.71
CA TYR A 117 -7.02 -23.20 22.15
C TYR A 117 -7.72 -21.84 22.15
N GLN A 118 -6.99 -20.81 22.50
CA GLN A 118 -7.42 -19.42 22.33
C GLN A 118 -6.26 -18.60 21.77
N HIS A 119 -6.52 -17.86 20.71
CA HIS A 119 -5.53 -16.96 20.14
C HIS A 119 -5.25 -15.82 21.12
N THR A 120 -3.97 -15.52 21.30
CA THR A 120 -3.52 -14.32 22.04
C THR A 120 -3.04 -13.28 21.03
N ASP A 121 -3.67 -12.11 21.02
CA ASP A 121 -3.24 -11.00 20.16
C ASP A 121 -1.84 -10.53 20.55
N ASN A 122 -0.96 -10.44 19.58
CA ASN A 122 0.43 -9.99 19.77
C ASN A 122 0.82 -9.02 18.66
N PRO A 123 0.32 -7.79 18.66
CA PRO A 123 0.60 -6.79 17.63
C PRO A 123 2.04 -6.29 17.70
N THR A 124 2.62 -6.02 16.54
CA THR A 124 3.93 -5.38 16.41
C THR A 124 3.75 -3.96 15.91
N GLN A 125 4.23 -2.96 16.65
CA GLN A 125 4.20 -1.59 16.17
C GLN A 125 5.22 -1.40 15.04
N VAL A 126 4.74 -1.11 13.84
CA VAL A 126 5.54 -0.90 12.61
C VAL A 126 5.69 0.58 12.30
N LEU A 127 4.63 1.34 12.54
CA LEU A 127 4.56 2.80 12.38
C LEU A 127 4.07 3.43 13.67
N THR A 128 4.44 4.67 13.90
CA THR A 128 3.77 5.49 14.92
C THR A 128 2.35 5.82 14.47
N GLU A 129 1.47 6.16 15.42
CA GLU A 129 0.09 6.61 15.10
C GLU A 129 0.09 7.82 14.16
N GLY A 130 1.02 8.75 14.34
CA GLY A 130 1.16 9.93 13.49
C GLY A 130 1.56 9.58 12.05
N GLU A 131 2.46 8.60 11.86
CA GLU A 131 2.83 8.10 10.53
C GLU A 131 1.67 7.37 9.86
N ALA A 132 0.96 6.51 10.59
CA ALA A 132 -0.23 5.83 10.08
C ALA A 132 -1.34 6.82 9.69
N ALA A 133 -1.57 7.85 10.50
CA ALA A 133 -2.51 8.92 10.19
C ALA A 133 -2.11 9.73 8.95
N ALA A 134 -0.81 10.04 8.79
CA ALA A 134 -0.30 10.73 7.61
C ALA A 134 -0.50 9.90 6.34
N VAL A 135 -0.23 8.58 6.38
CA VAL A 135 -0.50 7.66 5.27
C VAL A 135 -1.99 7.63 4.94
N THR A 136 -2.85 7.53 5.96
CA THR A 136 -4.32 7.54 5.80
C THR A 136 -4.81 8.84 5.16
N ASP A 137 -4.31 10.00 5.57
CA ASP A 137 -4.67 11.29 4.96
C ASP A 137 -4.27 11.35 3.48
N VAL A 138 -3.08 10.87 3.14
CA VAL A 138 -2.61 10.82 1.75
C VAL A 138 -3.49 9.88 0.91
N LEU A 139 -3.80 8.68 1.42
CA LEU A 139 -4.63 7.69 0.73
C LEU A 139 -6.10 8.11 0.62
N SER A 140 -6.61 8.90 1.58
CA SER A 140 -7.95 9.50 1.48
C SER A 140 -8.05 10.46 0.27
N GLY A 141 -6.95 11.16 -0.06
CA GLY A 141 -6.90 12.02 -1.23
C GLY A 141 -7.03 11.28 -2.57
N VAL A 142 -6.69 9.98 -2.62
CA VAL A 142 -6.89 9.13 -3.81
C VAL A 142 -8.37 8.90 -4.09
N MET A 143 -9.20 8.89 -3.03
CA MET A 143 -10.63 8.60 -3.07
C MET A 143 -11.50 9.84 -3.31
N GLN A 144 -10.89 11.02 -3.54
CA GLN A 144 -11.60 12.30 -3.61
C GLN A 144 -11.20 13.10 -4.87
N GLY A 145 -12.09 13.97 -5.31
CA GLY A 145 -11.83 14.94 -6.38
C GLY A 145 -11.36 14.27 -7.68
N SER A 146 -10.16 14.59 -8.12
CA SER A 146 -9.50 14.04 -9.31
C SER A 146 -8.62 12.82 -9.01
N GLY A 147 -8.67 12.27 -7.81
CA GLY A 147 -7.95 11.05 -7.44
C GLY A 147 -8.43 9.84 -8.21
N THR A 148 -7.52 8.89 -8.48
CA THR A 148 -7.79 7.71 -9.32
C THR A 148 -8.84 6.76 -8.76
N GLY A 149 -9.11 6.83 -7.44
CA GLY A 149 -10.10 6.01 -6.73
C GLY A 149 -11.45 6.70 -6.50
N ALA A 150 -11.65 7.93 -6.96
CA ALA A 150 -12.85 8.73 -6.65
C ALA A 150 -14.18 8.04 -7.06
N ALA A 151 -14.16 7.24 -8.13
CA ALA A 151 -15.34 6.48 -8.57
C ALA A 151 -15.73 5.35 -7.58
N GLY A 152 -14.84 4.93 -6.71
CA GLY A 152 -15.06 3.92 -5.66
C GLY A 152 -15.51 4.53 -4.32
N ALA A 153 -15.99 5.77 -4.30
CA ALA A 153 -16.47 6.42 -3.09
C ALA A 153 -17.61 5.61 -2.43
N LEU A 154 -17.56 5.47 -1.11
CA LEU A 154 -18.62 4.79 -0.38
C LEU A 154 -19.90 5.62 -0.36
N SER A 155 -21.05 4.96 -0.46
CA SER A 155 -22.37 5.59 -0.35
C SER A 155 -22.74 5.94 1.11
N VAL A 156 -21.99 5.44 2.09
CA VAL A 156 -22.19 5.70 3.51
C VAL A 156 -21.20 6.74 4.01
N ASN A 157 -21.62 7.54 4.97
CA ASN A 157 -20.79 8.58 5.56
C ASN A 157 -19.87 7.97 6.63
N GLN A 158 -18.76 7.37 6.21
CA GLN A 158 -17.69 6.90 7.11
C GLN A 158 -16.32 7.23 6.51
N PRO A 159 -15.28 7.37 7.33
CA PRO A 159 -13.92 7.54 6.83
C PRO A 159 -13.45 6.31 6.04
N TYR A 160 -12.79 6.53 4.93
CA TYR A 160 -12.16 5.49 4.13
C TYR A 160 -10.96 6.05 3.38
N ALA A 161 -10.04 5.16 3.06
CA ALA A 161 -8.84 5.47 2.31
C ALA A 161 -8.49 4.30 1.41
N GLY A 162 -7.74 4.54 0.35
CA GLY A 162 -7.37 3.44 -0.55
C GLY A 162 -6.45 3.87 -1.68
N LYS A 163 -6.02 2.89 -2.47
CA LYS A 163 -5.16 3.06 -3.62
C LYS A 163 -5.58 2.13 -4.74
N THR A 164 -5.67 2.66 -5.93
CA THR A 164 -5.83 1.90 -7.17
C THR A 164 -4.49 1.39 -7.68
N GLY A 165 -4.46 0.23 -8.30
CA GLY A 165 -3.31 -0.31 -9.01
C GLY A 165 -3.73 -0.83 -10.38
N THR A 166 -2.95 -0.53 -11.41
CA THR A 166 -3.16 -1.02 -12.76
C THR A 166 -1.80 -1.28 -13.39
N THR A 167 -1.55 -2.53 -13.77
CA THR A 167 -0.32 -2.88 -14.50
C THR A 167 -0.47 -2.55 -15.99
N ASP A 168 0.68 -2.52 -16.69
CA ASP A 168 0.70 -2.36 -18.13
C ASP A 168 -0.16 -3.42 -18.81
N ASN A 169 -0.85 -3.03 -19.88
CA ASN A 169 -1.82 -3.86 -20.60
C ASN A 169 -3.01 -4.36 -19.75
N THR A 170 -3.27 -3.74 -18.59
CA THR A 170 -4.39 -4.08 -17.69
C THR A 170 -4.43 -5.56 -17.26
N THR A 171 -3.28 -6.23 -17.17
CA THR A 171 -3.18 -7.64 -16.80
C THR A 171 -3.52 -7.86 -15.33
N ASN A 172 -3.27 -6.87 -14.47
CA ASN A 172 -3.65 -6.89 -13.06
C ASN A 172 -4.32 -5.57 -12.69
N LEU A 173 -5.47 -5.67 -12.06
CA LEU A 173 -6.23 -4.54 -11.53
C LEU A 173 -6.39 -4.74 -10.02
N TRP A 174 -6.00 -3.72 -9.25
CA TRP A 174 -6.07 -3.74 -7.81
C TRP A 174 -6.81 -2.51 -7.28
N PHE A 175 -7.55 -2.73 -6.22
CA PHE A 175 -7.98 -1.71 -5.30
C PHE A 175 -7.70 -2.19 -3.89
N CYS A 176 -6.82 -1.50 -3.17
CA CYS A 176 -6.53 -1.75 -1.78
C CYS A 176 -7.10 -0.60 -0.96
N GLY A 177 -8.05 -0.89 -0.11
CA GLY A 177 -8.74 0.13 0.66
C GLY A 177 -9.06 -0.34 2.07
N PHE A 178 -9.34 0.63 2.94
CA PHE A 178 -9.72 0.36 4.32
C PHE A 178 -10.66 1.42 4.88
N THR A 179 -11.41 1.00 5.86
CA THR A 179 -12.19 1.82 6.79
C THR A 179 -11.61 1.61 8.20
N PRO A 180 -12.11 2.28 9.25
CA PRO A 180 -11.66 2.00 10.61
C PRO A 180 -11.91 0.56 11.08
N GLN A 181 -12.76 -0.22 10.40
CA GLN A 181 -13.16 -1.57 10.79
C GLN A 181 -12.70 -2.67 9.84
N LEU A 182 -12.40 -2.35 8.58
CA LEU A 182 -12.13 -3.34 7.52
C LEU A 182 -10.98 -2.90 6.62
N ALA A 183 -10.21 -3.85 6.14
CA ALA A 183 -9.21 -3.67 5.10
C ALA A 183 -9.28 -4.80 4.07
#